data_21dbef3fe2549b3d371cb367a061d5b8
#
_entry.id   21dbef3fe2549b3d371cb367a061d5b8
#
_cell.length_a   1.000
_cell.length_b   1.000
_cell.length_c   1.000
_cell.angle_alpha   90.00
_cell.angle_beta   90.00
_cell.angle_gamma   90.00
#
_symmetry.space_group_name_H-M   'P 1'
#
loop_
_entity.id
_entity.type
_entity.pdbx_description
1 polymer ?
#
loop_
_entity_poly.entity_id
_entity_poly.type
_entity_poly.pdbx_seq_one_letter_code
_entity_poly.pdbx_strand_id
1 'polypeptide(L)' 'MNPQDWIAVVSIVTAGVTVATGSFGAALGEGRALAQGLDAIARQP' A
#
# COMPACT_ATOMS: atom_id res chain seq x y z
N MET A 1 11.51 29.80 2.20
CA MET A 1 12.18 28.48 2.16
C MET A 1 13.21 28.50 1.03
N ASN A 2 14.39 27.99 1.29
CA ASN A 2 15.41 27.87 0.27
C ASN A 2 15.18 26.58 -0.54
N PRO A 3 15.92 26.38 -1.66
CA PRO A 3 15.72 25.20 -2.50
C PRO A 3 15.92 23.88 -1.77
N GLN A 4 16.82 23.83 -0.79
CA GLN A 4 17.04 22.61 -0.03
C GLN A 4 15.85 22.29 0.86
N ASP A 5 15.19 23.31 1.41
CA ASP A 5 13.98 23.11 2.21
C ASP A 5 12.85 22.55 1.37
N TRP A 6 12.70 23.05 0.15
CA TRP A 6 11.69 22.53 -0.77
C TRP A 6 11.94 21.07 -1.14
N ILE A 7 13.20 20.74 -1.41
CA ILE A 7 13.57 19.36 -1.72
C ILE A 7 13.24 18.44 -0.55
N ALA A 8 13.56 18.87 0.67
CA ALA A 8 13.29 18.07 1.85
C ALA A 8 11.79 17.84 2.05
N VAL A 9 10.99 18.90 1.95
CA VAL A 9 9.55 18.80 2.14
C VAL A 9 8.91 17.90 1.09
N VAL A 10 9.25 18.11 -0.17
CA VAL A 10 8.69 17.33 -1.28
C VAL A 10 9.10 15.86 -1.14
N SER A 11 10.34 15.61 -0.75
CA SER A 11 10.83 14.24 -0.56
C SER A 11 10.07 13.51 0.54
N ILE A 12 9.83 14.18 1.66
CA ILE A 12 9.11 13.60 2.79
C ILE A 12 7.66 13.30 2.40
N VAL A 13 7.00 14.24 1.75
CA VAL A 13 5.62 14.07 1.31
C VAL A 13 5.52 12.93 0.30
N THR A 14 6.42 12.90 -0.67
CA THR A 14 6.43 11.87 -1.71
C THR A 14 6.66 10.49 -1.10
N ALA A 15 7.61 10.37 -0.17
CA ALA A 15 7.87 9.11 0.50
C ALA A 15 6.65 8.63 1.29
N GLY A 16 6.01 9.54 2.02
CA GLY A 16 4.80 9.21 2.78
C GLY A 16 3.66 8.75 1.90
N VAL A 17 3.41 9.45 0.79
CA VAL A 17 2.36 9.08 -0.14
C VAL A 17 2.67 7.74 -0.81
N THR A 18 3.92 7.52 -1.18
CA THR A 18 4.35 6.28 -1.82
C THR A 18 4.13 5.08 -0.89
N VAL A 19 4.56 5.20 0.36
CA VAL A 19 4.41 4.13 1.34
C VAL A 19 2.94 3.88 1.63
N ALA A 20 2.17 4.93 1.83
CA ALA A 20 0.74 4.80 2.13
C ALA A 20 -0.01 4.13 0.97
N THR A 21 0.26 4.55 -0.26
CA THR A 21 -0.39 3.98 -1.44
C THR A 21 0.03 2.53 -1.65
N GLY A 22 1.32 2.24 -1.51
CA GLY A 22 1.84 0.88 -1.64
C GLY A 22 1.28 -0.05 -0.57
N SER A 23 1.23 0.39 0.68
CA SER A 23 0.69 -0.39 1.78
C SER A 23 -0.80 -0.65 1.60
N PHE A 24 -1.55 0.35 1.18
CA PHE A 24 -2.98 0.21 0.92
C PHE A 24 -3.24 -0.79 -0.19
N GLY A 25 -2.49 -0.69 -1.30
CA GLY A 25 -2.63 -1.61 -2.42
C GLY A 25 -2.29 -3.04 -2.05
N ALA A 26 -1.20 -3.23 -1.32
CA ALA A 26 -0.78 -4.56 -0.87
C ALA A 26 -1.82 -5.16 0.10
N ALA A 27 -2.31 -4.37 1.05
CA ALA A 27 -3.31 -4.84 2.01
C ALA A 27 -4.61 -5.23 1.30
N LEU A 28 -5.03 -4.43 0.32
CA LEU A 28 -6.24 -4.73 -0.45
C LEU A 28 -6.08 -6.02 -1.26
N GLY A 29 -4.93 -6.21 -1.89
CA GLY A 29 -4.62 -7.42 -2.65
C GLY A 29 -4.56 -8.65 -1.76
N GLU A 30 -3.92 -8.54 -0.61
CA GLU A 30 -3.86 -9.63 0.36
C GLU A 30 -5.24 -10.01 0.87
N GLY A 31 -6.08 -9.02 1.14
CA GLY A 31 -7.44 -9.27 1.60
C GLY A 31 -8.26 -10.03 0.55
N ARG A 32 -8.15 -9.65 -0.70
CA ARG A 32 -8.85 -10.34 -1.79
C ARG A 32 -8.34 -11.74 -1.99
N ALA A 33 -7.01 -11.93 -1.94
CA ALA A 33 -6.41 -13.25 -2.09
C ALA A 33 -6.85 -14.18 -0.97
N LEU A 34 -6.88 -13.67 0.27
CA LEU A 34 -7.30 -14.43 1.42
C LEU A 34 -8.77 -14.84 1.31
N ALA A 35 -9.63 -13.92 0.92
CA ALA A 35 -11.06 -14.20 0.74
C ALA A 35 -11.26 -15.28 -0.32
N GLN A 36 -10.58 -15.19 -1.45
CA GLN A 36 -10.67 -16.18 -2.50
C GLN A 36 -10.09 -17.53 -2.07
N GLY A 37 -9.00 -17.50 -1.31
CA GLY A 37 -8.41 -18.71 -0.77
C GLY A 37 -9.34 -19.45 0.19
N LEU A 38 -10.00 -18.70 1.07
CA LEU A 38 -10.97 -19.30 2.00
C LEU A 38 -12.18 -19.86 1.26
N ASP A 39 -12.66 -19.16 0.24
CA ASP A 39 -13.75 -19.63 -0.58
C ASP A 39 -13.39 -20.94 -1.29
N ALA A 40 -12.18 -21.01 -1.83
CA ALA A 40 -11.69 -22.22 -2.50
C ALA A 40 -11.59 -23.39 -1.53
N ILE A 41 -11.09 -23.16 -0.32
CA ILE A 41 -10.99 -24.20 0.71
C ILE A 41 -12.37 -24.69 1.09
N ALA A 42 -13.33 -23.78 1.22
CA ALA A 42 -14.69 -24.13 1.60
C ALA A 42 -15.38 -25.00 0.54
N ARG A 43 -14.96 -24.92 -0.70
CA ARG A 43 -15.52 -25.72 -1.79
C ARG A 43 -14.87 -27.08 -1.95
N GLN A 44 -13.74 -27.31 -1.29
CA GLN A 44 -13.03 -28.58 -1.32
C GLN A 44 -13.51 -29.44 -0.14
N PRO A 45 -14.16 -30.56 -0.40
CA PRO A 45 -14.57 -31.46 0.70
C PRO A 45 -13.39 -32.09 1.41
#